data_75d7734cdedbe022bd539f65d65ccfc1
#
_entry.id   75d7734cdedbe022bd539f65d65ccfc1
#
_cell.length_a   1.000
_cell.length_b   1.000
_cell.length_c   1.000
_cell.angle_alpha   90.00
_cell.angle_beta   90.00
_cell.angle_gamma   90.00
#
_symmetry.space_group_name_H-M   'P 1'
#
loop_
_entity.id
_entity.type
_entity.pdbx_description
1 polymer ?
#
loop_
_entity_poly.entity_id
_entity_poly.type
_entity_poly.pdbx_seq_one_letter_code
_entity_poly.pdbx_strand_id
1 'polypeptide(L)'
;VLDAAKAVALLVTNPDQTLSAMTERSTLRPRLPLMAVPTTAGTGSETTNVTVIIDALSGRKQVLAHASLMPDVAILDAAVTEGVPPNVTAMTGIDALTHAIEAYSALNATPFTDSLAIGAIAMIGKSLPKAVGYGHDLAARENMLLASCMAGMAFSSAGLGLCHAMAHQPGAALHIPHGLANAMLLPTVMGFNRMVCRERFSQIGRALTNKKSDDRDAIAAVSELIAEVGQSKRLADVGAKPEHYSAWAQAALEDICLRSNPRTATQDQIIELYTAAQ
;
A
#
# COMPACT_ATOMS: atom_id res chain seq x y z
N VAL A 1 -10.49 3.49 -10.09
CA VAL A 1 -11.47 4.53 -10.43
C VAL A 1 -10.96 5.91 -10.00
N LEU A 2 -10.57 6.14 -8.73
CA LEU A 2 -10.09 7.45 -8.26
C LEU A 2 -8.86 7.92 -9.06
N ASP A 3 -7.90 7.06 -9.30
CA ASP A 3 -6.72 7.38 -10.11
C ASP A 3 -7.08 7.83 -11.53
N ALA A 4 -8.05 7.16 -12.17
CA ALA A 4 -8.55 7.60 -13.47
C ALA A 4 -9.22 8.98 -13.39
N ALA A 5 -9.99 9.25 -12.33
CA ALA A 5 -10.63 10.55 -12.13
C ALA A 5 -9.59 11.68 -11.95
N LYS A 6 -8.52 11.43 -11.18
CA LYS A 6 -7.38 12.35 -11.05
C LYS A 6 -6.73 12.67 -12.41
N ALA A 7 -6.44 11.62 -13.18
CA ALA A 7 -5.84 11.76 -14.51
C ALA A 7 -6.76 12.56 -15.45
N VAL A 8 -8.05 12.24 -15.49
CA VAL A 8 -9.04 12.96 -16.32
C VAL A 8 -9.14 14.42 -15.91
N ALA A 9 -9.28 14.71 -14.61
CA ALA A 9 -9.38 16.08 -14.10
C ALA A 9 -8.15 16.95 -14.49
N LEU A 10 -6.96 16.34 -14.60
CA LEU A 10 -5.74 17.01 -15.00
C LEU A 10 -5.64 17.15 -16.53
N LEU A 11 -5.92 16.09 -17.28
CA LEU A 11 -5.79 16.08 -18.75
C LEU A 11 -6.78 17.00 -19.43
N VAL A 12 -8.01 17.15 -18.93
CA VAL A 12 -9.02 18.06 -19.50
C VAL A 12 -8.53 19.51 -19.53
N THR A 13 -7.76 19.93 -18.55
CA THR A 13 -7.19 21.29 -18.49
C THR A 13 -5.83 21.40 -19.19
N ASN A 14 -5.21 20.27 -19.54
CA ASN A 14 -3.90 20.17 -20.21
C ASN A 14 -4.00 19.30 -21.48
N PRO A 15 -4.86 19.64 -22.46
CA PRO A 15 -5.15 18.81 -23.63
C PRO A 15 -3.97 18.64 -24.59
N ASP A 16 -2.96 19.47 -24.48
CA ASP A 16 -1.70 19.44 -25.21
C ASP A 16 -0.66 18.48 -24.60
N GLN A 17 -0.98 17.84 -23.47
CA GLN A 17 -0.12 16.91 -22.76
C GLN A 17 -0.67 15.48 -22.82
N THR A 18 0.23 14.52 -22.67
CA THR A 18 -0.13 13.10 -22.40
C THR A 18 0.34 12.72 -21.01
N LEU A 19 -0.34 11.78 -20.39
CA LEU A 19 0.02 11.33 -19.02
C LEU A 19 1.47 10.82 -18.97
N SER A 20 1.91 10.11 -20.02
CA SER A 20 3.27 9.58 -20.16
C SER A 20 4.36 10.65 -20.34
N ALA A 21 4.00 11.84 -20.83
CA ALA A 21 4.94 12.94 -20.98
C ALA A 21 5.04 13.83 -19.73
N MET A 22 4.09 13.68 -18.79
CA MET A 22 4.08 14.44 -17.54
C MET A 22 5.07 13.85 -16.54
N THR A 23 5.71 14.70 -15.77
CA THR A 23 6.62 14.36 -14.65
C THR A 23 6.26 15.20 -13.44
N GLU A 24 6.82 14.87 -12.28
CA GLU A 24 6.68 15.66 -11.05
C GLU A 24 7.06 17.13 -11.21
N ARG A 25 7.93 17.44 -12.17
CA ARG A 25 8.45 18.79 -12.45
C ARG A 25 7.74 19.50 -13.60
N SER A 26 6.73 18.87 -14.20
CA SER A 26 5.98 19.48 -15.29
C SER A 26 5.23 20.73 -14.80
N THR A 27 5.27 21.81 -15.59
CA THR A 27 4.42 22.97 -15.36
C THR A 27 3.07 22.70 -16.00
N LEU A 28 2.05 22.49 -15.18
CA LEU A 28 0.71 22.13 -15.61
C LEU A 28 -0.29 23.23 -15.24
N ARG A 29 -1.34 23.37 -16.06
CA ARG A 29 -2.50 24.17 -15.68
C ARG A 29 -3.22 23.49 -14.52
N PRO A 30 -3.84 24.26 -13.59
CA PRO A 30 -4.64 23.67 -12.51
C PRO A 30 -5.67 22.69 -13.07
N ARG A 31 -5.81 21.53 -12.42
CA ARG A 31 -6.86 20.55 -12.76
C ARG A 31 -8.26 21.07 -12.43
N LEU A 32 -9.29 20.40 -12.92
CA LEU A 32 -10.65 20.63 -12.44
C LEU A 32 -10.76 20.32 -10.93
N PRO A 33 -11.65 21.01 -10.18
CA PRO A 33 -11.95 20.65 -8.79
C PRO A 33 -12.32 19.16 -8.66
N LEU A 34 -11.77 18.49 -7.63
CA LEU A 34 -11.93 17.05 -7.46
C LEU A 34 -12.28 16.71 -6.01
N MET A 35 -13.45 16.10 -5.83
CA MET A 35 -13.82 15.43 -4.58
C MET A 35 -13.65 13.92 -4.75
N ALA A 36 -12.99 13.28 -3.80
CA ALA A 36 -12.75 11.85 -3.80
C ALA A 36 -13.56 11.16 -2.71
N VAL A 37 -14.35 10.15 -3.10
CA VAL A 37 -15.13 9.31 -2.18
C VAL A 37 -14.64 7.87 -2.36
N PRO A 38 -13.73 7.36 -1.50
CA PRO A 38 -13.22 6.00 -1.62
C PRO A 38 -14.30 4.97 -1.29
N THR A 39 -14.42 3.94 -2.12
CA THR A 39 -15.35 2.81 -1.92
C THR A 39 -14.67 1.57 -1.37
N THR A 40 -13.36 1.62 -1.13
CA THR A 40 -12.56 0.59 -0.46
C THR A 40 -11.60 1.25 0.51
N ALA A 41 -11.31 0.60 1.62
CA ALA A 41 -10.34 1.05 2.61
C ALA A 41 -8.98 0.37 2.34
N GLY A 42 -8.17 0.96 1.49
CA GLY A 42 -6.90 0.33 1.05
C GLY A 42 -5.91 1.31 0.46
N THR A 43 -6.19 1.81 -0.72
CA THR A 43 -5.23 2.53 -1.56
C THR A 43 -4.83 3.92 -1.04
N GLY A 44 -5.67 4.58 -0.23
CA GLY A 44 -5.45 5.97 0.19
C GLY A 44 -5.40 6.98 -0.98
N SER A 45 -5.92 6.60 -2.16
CA SER A 45 -5.85 7.45 -3.36
C SER A 45 -6.50 8.81 -3.18
N GLU A 46 -7.48 8.93 -2.29
CA GLU A 46 -8.16 10.18 -1.93
C GLU A 46 -7.25 11.20 -1.23
N THR A 47 -6.09 10.77 -0.72
CA THR A 47 -5.13 11.61 0.02
C THR A 47 -3.71 11.55 -0.56
N THR A 48 -3.57 11.13 -1.81
CA THR A 48 -2.27 11.03 -2.46
C THR A 48 -2.18 11.90 -3.72
N ASN A 49 -0.99 12.37 -4.02
CA ASN A 49 -0.66 13.09 -5.24
C ASN A 49 -0.21 12.18 -6.38
N VAL A 50 -0.55 10.89 -6.31
CA VAL A 50 -0.15 9.87 -7.28
C VAL A 50 -1.38 9.38 -8.05
N THR A 51 -1.20 9.05 -9.31
CA THR A 51 -2.14 8.27 -10.12
C THR A 51 -1.43 7.10 -10.78
N VAL A 52 -2.07 5.93 -10.78
CA VAL A 52 -1.57 4.71 -11.43
C VAL A 52 -2.57 4.30 -12.51
N ILE A 53 -2.17 4.41 -13.77
CA ILE A 53 -3.01 4.13 -14.94
C ILE A 53 -2.36 3.04 -15.79
N ILE A 54 -3.17 2.13 -16.30
CA ILE A 54 -2.71 1.15 -17.28
C ILE A 54 -2.79 1.80 -18.66
N ASP A 55 -1.66 1.94 -19.32
CA ASP A 55 -1.60 2.38 -20.71
C ASP A 55 -2.21 1.31 -21.62
N ALA A 56 -3.26 1.67 -22.34
CA ALA A 56 -4.03 0.72 -23.16
C ALA A 56 -3.24 0.13 -24.35
N LEU A 57 -2.21 0.84 -24.83
CA LEU A 57 -1.41 0.40 -25.98
C LEU A 57 -0.28 -0.54 -25.56
N SER A 58 0.42 -0.20 -24.47
CA SER A 58 1.56 -0.97 -23.98
C SER A 58 1.20 -2.01 -22.92
N GLY A 59 0.01 -1.94 -22.33
CA GLY A 59 -0.41 -2.75 -21.18
C GLY A 59 0.37 -2.45 -19.89
N ARG A 60 1.26 -1.46 -19.89
CA ARG A 60 2.11 -1.12 -18.74
C ARG A 60 1.41 -0.17 -17.77
N LYS A 61 1.66 -0.38 -16.49
CA LYS A 61 1.28 0.60 -15.46
C LYS A 61 2.17 1.84 -15.59
N GLN A 62 1.53 2.99 -15.75
CA GLN A 62 2.17 4.29 -15.68
C GLN A 62 1.86 4.91 -14.34
N VAL A 63 2.90 5.35 -13.64
CA VAL A 63 2.79 6.04 -12.34
C VAL A 63 3.18 7.50 -12.57
N LEU A 64 2.28 8.41 -12.25
CA LEU A 64 2.55 9.84 -12.23
C LEU A 64 2.36 10.35 -10.81
N ALA A 65 3.41 10.98 -10.26
CA ALA A 65 3.34 11.76 -9.02
C ALA A 65 3.43 13.24 -9.37
N HIS A 66 2.42 14.02 -8.98
CA HIS A 66 2.40 15.47 -9.20
C HIS A 66 1.46 16.13 -8.20
N ALA A 67 1.85 17.28 -7.65
CA ALA A 67 1.04 18.01 -6.65
C ALA A 67 -0.39 18.31 -7.12
N SER A 68 -0.58 18.58 -8.41
CA SER A 68 -1.92 18.79 -9.00
C SER A 68 -2.83 17.56 -9.02
N LEU A 69 -2.36 16.37 -8.64
CA LEU A 69 -3.19 15.17 -8.55
C LEU A 69 -3.83 14.99 -7.18
N MET A 70 -3.43 15.79 -6.18
CA MET A 70 -4.04 15.74 -4.85
C MET A 70 -5.50 16.21 -4.93
N PRO A 71 -6.49 15.41 -4.49
CA PRO A 71 -7.89 15.85 -4.41
C PRO A 71 -8.06 17.07 -3.49
N ASP A 72 -9.06 17.90 -3.77
CA ASP A 72 -9.37 19.06 -2.91
C ASP A 72 -10.10 18.65 -1.64
N VAL A 73 -10.94 17.60 -1.74
CA VAL A 73 -11.75 17.08 -0.64
C VAL A 73 -11.77 15.54 -0.70
N ALA A 74 -11.56 14.91 0.43
CA ALA A 74 -11.82 13.48 0.63
C ALA A 74 -13.06 13.33 1.53
N ILE A 75 -14.03 12.54 1.09
CA ILE A 75 -15.23 12.20 1.86
C ILE A 75 -15.17 10.73 2.24
N LEU A 76 -15.06 10.46 3.53
CA LEU A 76 -14.99 9.11 4.08
C LEU A 76 -16.37 8.70 4.59
N ASP A 77 -17.13 8.00 3.77
CA ASP A 77 -18.47 7.49 4.11
C ASP A 77 -18.42 5.95 4.19
N ALA A 78 -18.61 5.41 5.39
CA ALA A 78 -18.60 3.97 5.61
C ALA A 78 -19.71 3.24 4.85
N ALA A 79 -20.86 3.88 4.61
CA ALA A 79 -21.99 3.27 3.93
C ALA A 79 -21.65 2.84 2.50
N VAL A 80 -20.79 3.60 1.78
CA VAL A 80 -20.40 3.23 0.40
C VAL A 80 -19.46 2.02 0.35
N THR A 81 -18.95 1.57 1.49
CA THR A 81 -18.10 0.37 1.59
C THR A 81 -18.86 -0.88 2.05
N GLU A 82 -20.10 -0.76 2.48
CA GLU A 82 -20.88 -1.85 3.09
C GLU A 82 -21.04 -3.06 2.15
N GLY A 83 -21.19 -2.81 0.84
CA GLY A 83 -21.31 -3.86 -0.18
C GLY A 83 -19.98 -4.52 -0.60
N VAL A 84 -18.84 -4.11 -0.04
CA VAL A 84 -17.55 -4.68 -0.40
C VAL A 84 -17.41 -6.10 0.17
N PRO A 85 -17.13 -7.13 -0.67
CA PRO A 85 -17.00 -8.50 -0.23
C PRO A 85 -15.89 -8.70 0.82
N PRO A 86 -16.03 -9.67 1.75
CA PRO A 86 -15.06 -9.91 2.82
C PRO A 86 -13.62 -10.09 2.33
N ASN A 87 -13.41 -10.86 1.25
CA ASN A 87 -12.08 -11.08 0.69
C ASN A 87 -11.45 -9.80 0.11
N VAL A 88 -12.26 -8.91 -0.48
CA VAL A 88 -11.77 -7.61 -0.97
C VAL A 88 -11.47 -6.69 0.20
N THR A 89 -12.36 -6.67 1.23
CA THR A 89 -12.13 -5.92 2.47
C THR A 89 -10.82 -6.35 3.13
N ALA A 90 -10.55 -7.66 3.20
CA ALA A 90 -9.32 -8.22 3.76
C ALA A 90 -8.09 -7.76 2.95
N MET A 91 -8.09 -7.97 1.64
CA MET A 91 -6.95 -7.60 0.78
C MET A 91 -6.66 -6.10 0.84
N THR A 92 -7.69 -5.25 0.73
CA THR A 92 -7.48 -3.80 0.78
C THR A 92 -7.05 -3.34 2.17
N GLY A 93 -7.57 -3.94 3.24
CA GLY A 93 -7.16 -3.63 4.60
C GLY A 93 -5.70 -4.01 4.90
N ILE A 94 -5.21 -5.14 4.37
CA ILE A 94 -3.79 -5.50 4.46
C ILE A 94 -2.92 -4.56 3.61
N ASP A 95 -3.42 -4.09 2.48
CA ASP A 95 -2.76 -3.06 1.68
C ASP A 95 -2.57 -1.76 2.50
N ALA A 96 -3.63 -1.28 3.14
CA ALA A 96 -3.55 -0.12 4.04
C ALA A 96 -2.58 -0.35 5.21
N LEU A 97 -2.54 -1.57 5.78
CA LEU A 97 -1.58 -1.94 6.81
C LEU A 97 -0.14 -1.87 6.29
N THR A 98 0.09 -2.39 5.08
CA THR A 98 1.40 -2.36 4.43
C THR A 98 1.85 -0.93 4.18
N HIS A 99 0.96 -0.07 3.66
CA HIS A 99 1.21 1.36 3.51
C HIS A 99 1.66 2.01 4.82
N ALA A 100 0.93 1.77 5.91
CA ALA A 100 1.23 2.35 7.21
C ALA A 100 2.57 1.82 7.79
N ILE A 101 2.84 0.52 7.69
CA ILE A 101 4.08 -0.10 8.18
C ILE A 101 5.29 0.41 7.38
N GLU A 102 5.19 0.47 6.05
CA GLU A 102 6.29 0.95 5.22
C GLU A 102 6.52 2.45 5.41
N ALA A 103 5.47 3.27 5.46
CA ALA A 103 5.59 4.70 5.74
C ALA A 103 6.23 4.96 7.11
N TYR A 104 5.84 4.18 8.14
CA TYR A 104 6.44 4.29 9.47
C TYR A 104 7.91 3.89 9.49
N SER A 105 8.31 2.93 8.65
CA SER A 105 9.69 2.42 8.59
C SER A 105 10.56 3.17 7.58
N ALA A 106 9.99 4.04 6.75
CA ALA A 106 10.66 4.69 5.63
C ALA A 106 11.80 5.62 6.07
N LEU A 107 12.80 5.79 5.20
CA LEU A 107 13.92 6.73 5.41
C LEU A 107 13.45 8.18 5.56
N ASN A 108 12.37 8.55 4.88
CA ASN A 108 11.80 9.91 4.91
C ASN A 108 10.71 10.08 5.98
N ALA A 109 10.55 9.12 6.90
CA ALA A 109 9.57 9.21 7.97
C ALA A 109 9.87 10.42 8.88
N THR A 110 8.81 11.10 9.31
CA THR A 110 8.85 12.29 10.17
C THR A 110 7.90 12.07 11.35
N PRO A 111 8.03 12.84 12.46
CA PRO A 111 7.07 12.74 13.56
C PRO A 111 5.61 12.92 13.14
N PHE A 112 5.33 13.70 12.09
CA PHE A 112 4.00 13.87 11.53
C PHE A 112 3.51 12.58 10.84
N THR A 113 4.31 12.02 9.93
CA THR A 113 3.96 10.78 9.23
C THR A 113 3.92 9.58 10.19
N ASP A 114 4.78 9.55 11.20
CA ASP A 114 4.81 8.54 12.25
C ASP A 114 3.50 8.51 13.04
N SER A 115 2.98 9.67 13.42
CA SER A 115 1.71 9.77 14.16
C SER A 115 0.54 9.23 13.35
N LEU A 116 0.49 9.53 12.06
CA LEU A 116 -0.55 9.02 11.14
C LEU A 116 -0.43 7.51 10.96
N ALA A 117 0.78 7.02 10.67
CA ALA A 117 1.03 5.62 10.38
C ALA A 117 0.74 4.73 11.61
N ILE A 118 1.21 5.10 12.80
CA ILE A 118 0.95 4.35 14.05
C ILE A 118 -0.54 4.36 14.39
N GLY A 119 -1.22 5.50 14.21
CA GLY A 119 -2.67 5.60 14.38
C GLY A 119 -3.42 4.67 13.43
N ALA A 120 -3.03 4.64 12.15
CA ALA A 120 -3.61 3.74 11.15
C ALA A 120 -3.40 2.26 11.53
N ILE A 121 -2.18 1.85 11.93
CA ILE A 121 -1.88 0.48 12.36
C ILE A 121 -2.78 0.05 13.52
N ALA A 122 -2.93 0.90 14.55
CA ALA A 122 -3.77 0.59 15.70
C ALA A 122 -5.25 0.43 15.32
N MET A 123 -5.76 1.27 14.42
CA MET A 123 -7.13 1.19 13.93
C MET A 123 -7.37 -0.06 13.10
N ILE A 124 -6.43 -0.42 12.21
CA ILE A 124 -6.50 -1.62 11.37
C ILE A 124 -6.50 -2.87 12.23
N GLY A 125 -5.57 -3.01 13.18
CA GLY A 125 -5.51 -4.17 14.07
C GLY A 125 -6.81 -4.41 14.84
N LYS A 126 -7.50 -3.33 15.24
CA LYS A 126 -8.77 -3.42 15.96
C LYS A 126 -9.98 -3.69 15.07
N SER A 127 -9.97 -3.17 13.85
CA SER A 127 -11.18 -3.03 13.03
C SER A 127 -11.20 -3.95 11.81
N LEU A 128 -10.06 -4.34 11.25
CA LEU A 128 -10.02 -5.17 10.04
C LEU A 128 -10.69 -6.54 10.24
N PRO A 129 -10.40 -7.32 11.32
CA PRO A 129 -11.09 -8.59 11.54
C PRO A 129 -12.60 -8.43 11.65
N LYS A 130 -13.08 -7.35 12.27
CA LYS A 130 -14.51 -7.06 12.41
C LYS A 130 -15.15 -6.71 11.07
N ALA A 131 -14.52 -5.83 10.29
CA ALA A 131 -15.03 -5.42 8.98
C ALA A 131 -15.07 -6.60 7.98
N VAL A 132 -14.15 -7.56 8.11
CA VAL A 132 -14.12 -8.80 7.31
C VAL A 132 -15.17 -9.79 7.80
N GLY A 133 -15.24 -10.03 9.12
CA GLY A 133 -16.14 -11.03 9.73
C GLY A 133 -17.60 -10.61 9.73
N TYR A 134 -17.88 -9.30 9.81
CA TYR A 134 -19.22 -8.74 9.77
C TYR A 134 -19.25 -7.42 8.96
N GLY A 135 -19.46 -7.55 7.66
CA GLY A 135 -19.38 -6.43 6.71
C GLY A 135 -20.39 -5.29 6.94
N HIS A 136 -21.41 -5.48 7.76
CA HIS A 136 -22.40 -4.47 8.16
C HIS A 136 -21.99 -3.68 9.42
N ASP A 137 -20.82 -3.96 10.03
CA ASP A 137 -20.29 -3.14 11.12
C ASP A 137 -19.75 -1.82 10.53
N LEU A 138 -20.64 -0.83 10.41
CA LEU A 138 -20.31 0.48 9.86
C LEU A 138 -19.22 1.19 10.69
N ALA A 139 -19.16 0.98 12.01
CA ALA A 139 -18.12 1.56 12.84
C ALA A 139 -16.73 0.95 12.53
N ALA A 140 -16.66 -0.37 12.28
CA ALA A 140 -15.43 -1.01 11.83
C ALA A 140 -15.03 -0.51 10.43
N ARG A 141 -15.97 -0.36 9.51
CA ARG A 141 -15.71 0.18 8.16
C ARG A 141 -15.25 1.63 8.16
N GLU A 142 -15.87 2.48 9.00
CA GLU A 142 -15.45 3.87 9.19
C GLU A 142 -14.01 3.95 9.70
N ASN A 143 -13.67 3.15 10.71
CA ASN A 143 -12.31 3.05 11.21
C ASN A 143 -11.33 2.57 10.13
N MET A 144 -11.72 1.62 9.28
CA MET A 144 -10.87 1.16 8.18
C MET A 144 -10.68 2.23 7.10
N LEU A 145 -11.72 2.98 6.73
CA LEU A 145 -11.58 4.12 5.80
C LEU A 145 -10.67 5.19 6.36
N LEU A 146 -10.86 5.57 7.63
CA LEU A 146 -10.00 6.56 8.27
C LEU A 146 -8.56 6.08 8.37
N ALA A 147 -8.33 4.82 8.73
CA ALA A 147 -6.99 4.23 8.78
C ALA A 147 -6.32 4.20 7.40
N SER A 148 -7.05 3.84 6.34
CA SER A 148 -6.54 3.88 4.97
C SER A 148 -6.18 5.31 4.53
N CYS A 149 -7.02 6.28 4.85
CA CYS A 149 -6.78 7.69 4.60
C CYS A 149 -5.51 8.18 5.33
N MET A 150 -5.37 7.87 6.63
CA MET A 150 -4.19 8.22 7.43
C MET A 150 -2.91 7.56 6.87
N ALA A 151 -2.97 6.27 6.50
CA ALA A 151 -1.87 5.58 5.84
C ALA A 151 -1.50 6.24 4.52
N GLY A 152 -2.51 6.65 3.72
CA GLY A 152 -2.35 7.42 2.49
C GLY A 152 -1.60 8.73 2.70
N MET A 153 -2.00 9.51 3.70
CA MET A 153 -1.32 10.76 4.07
C MET A 153 0.12 10.51 4.53
N ALA A 154 0.35 9.43 5.28
CA ALA A 154 1.68 9.07 5.76
C ALA A 154 2.62 8.71 4.62
N PHE A 155 2.25 7.74 3.76
CA PHE A 155 3.13 7.29 2.69
C PHE A 155 3.28 8.31 1.55
N SER A 156 2.30 9.16 1.32
CA SER A 156 2.40 10.23 0.32
C SER A 156 3.59 11.16 0.59
N SER A 157 4.01 11.27 1.84
CA SER A 157 5.15 12.09 2.26
C SER A 157 6.39 11.26 2.63
N ALA A 158 6.22 10.14 3.34
CA ALA A 158 7.33 9.29 3.77
C ALA A 158 7.84 8.35 2.68
N GLY A 159 6.99 8.01 1.71
CA GLY A 159 7.24 6.97 0.73
C GLY A 159 6.85 5.58 1.24
N LEU A 160 7.07 4.59 0.38
CA LEU A 160 6.84 3.17 0.63
C LEU A 160 8.18 2.42 0.75
N GLY A 161 8.21 1.12 0.49
CA GLY A 161 9.42 0.33 0.66
C GLY A 161 9.50 -0.89 -0.25
N LEU A 162 10.30 -1.83 0.21
CA LEU A 162 10.62 -3.06 -0.51
C LEU A 162 9.41 -3.97 -0.69
N CYS A 163 8.43 -3.97 0.23
CA CYS A 163 7.25 -4.80 0.09
C CYS A 163 6.44 -4.41 -1.15
N HIS A 164 6.16 -3.11 -1.32
CA HIS A 164 5.47 -2.62 -2.51
C HIS A 164 6.29 -2.82 -3.78
N ALA A 165 7.60 -2.51 -3.75
CA ALA A 165 8.49 -2.73 -4.88
C ALA A 165 8.49 -4.19 -5.36
N MET A 166 8.47 -5.14 -4.44
CA MET A 166 8.36 -6.57 -4.74
C MET A 166 6.95 -6.97 -5.18
N ALA A 167 5.89 -6.46 -4.53
CA ALA A 167 4.51 -6.85 -4.80
C ALA A 167 4.01 -6.41 -6.18
N HIS A 168 4.52 -5.32 -6.72
CA HIS A 168 4.20 -4.85 -8.06
C HIS A 168 4.51 -5.89 -9.14
N GLN A 169 5.57 -6.67 -8.97
CA GLN A 169 6.08 -7.58 -10.00
C GLN A 169 5.15 -8.79 -10.23
N PRO A 170 4.85 -9.63 -9.20
CA PRO A 170 3.87 -10.71 -9.36
C PRO A 170 2.46 -10.17 -9.64
N GLY A 171 2.10 -9.01 -9.08
CA GLY A 171 0.83 -8.35 -9.36
C GLY A 171 0.64 -8.05 -10.85
N ALA A 172 1.68 -7.56 -11.52
CA ALA A 172 1.65 -7.29 -12.96
C ALA A 172 1.73 -8.57 -13.80
N ALA A 173 2.62 -9.50 -13.46
CA ALA A 173 2.90 -10.68 -14.26
C ALA A 173 1.79 -11.74 -14.18
N LEU A 174 1.17 -11.91 -13.01
CA LEU A 174 0.20 -12.97 -12.73
C LEU A 174 -1.21 -12.43 -12.43
N HIS A 175 -1.42 -11.13 -12.60
CA HIS A 175 -2.70 -10.45 -12.31
C HIS A 175 -3.21 -10.68 -10.87
N ILE A 176 -2.28 -10.78 -9.92
CA ILE A 176 -2.60 -10.98 -8.51
C ILE A 176 -3.17 -9.65 -7.94
N PRO A 177 -4.26 -9.68 -7.16
CA PRO A 177 -4.73 -8.51 -6.46
C PRO A 177 -3.62 -7.89 -5.59
N HIS A 178 -3.45 -6.58 -5.66
CA HIS A 178 -2.31 -5.86 -5.08
C HIS A 178 -2.16 -6.12 -3.56
N GLY A 179 -3.27 -5.99 -2.80
CA GLY A 179 -3.24 -6.26 -1.36
C GLY A 179 -2.92 -7.72 -1.00
N LEU A 180 -3.26 -8.68 -1.88
CA LEU A 180 -2.85 -10.08 -1.70
C LEU A 180 -1.34 -10.24 -1.94
N ALA A 181 -0.78 -9.58 -2.96
CA ALA A 181 0.66 -9.59 -3.20
C ALA A 181 1.42 -9.00 -2.00
N ASN A 182 0.93 -7.90 -1.43
CA ASN A 182 1.48 -7.33 -0.20
C ASN A 182 1.37 -8.30 0.98
N ALA A 183 0.22 -8.96 1.17
CA ALA A 183 0.02 -9.91 2.27
C ALA A 183 1.03 -11.06 2.25
N MET A 184 1.33 -11.60 1.06
CA MET A 184 2.31 -12.69 0.88
C MET A 184 3.74 -12.27 1.21
N LEU A 185 4.10 -11.00 1.01
CA LEU A 185 5.48 -10.52 1.08
C LEU A 185 5.80 -9.77 2.38
N LEU A 186 4.80 -9.12 2.99
CA LEU A 186 5.01 -8.19 4.11
C LEU A 186 5.77 -8.80 5.29
N PRO A 187 5.43 -9.98 5.83
CA PRO A 187 6.16 -10.55 6.96
C PRO A 187 7.63 -10.84 6.64
N THR A 188 7.90 -11.33 5.43
CA THR A 188 9.25 -11.66 4.96
C THR A 188 10.10 -10.39 4.80
N VAL A 189 9.52 -9.33 4.21
CA VAL A 189 10.19 -8.03 4.06
C VAL A 189 10.42 -7.34 5.41
N MET A 190 9.45 -7.44 6.34
CA MET A 190 9.66 -6.98 7.71
C MET A 190 10.84 -7.70 8.36
N GLY A 191 10.94 -9.03 8.18
CA GLY A 191 12.09 -9.82 8.64
C GLY A 191 13.42 -9.30 8.11
N PHE A 192 13.48 -8.95 6.83
CA PHE A 192 14.65 -8.37 6.20
C PHE A 192 15.00 -6.98 6.78
N ASN A 193 14.02 -6.08 6.89
CA ASN A 193 14.22 -4.72 7.39
C ASN A 193 14.46 -4.66 8.90
N ARG A 194 14.10 -5.72 9.65
CA ARG A 194 14.19 -5.79 11.12
C ARG A 194 15.57 -5.37 11.65
N MET A 195 16.64 -5.71 10.95
CA MET A 195 18.00 -5.40 11.38
C MET A 195 18.20 -3.91 11.70
N VAL A 196 17.53 -3.03 10.96
CA VAL A 196 17.65 -1.56 11.08
C VAL A 196 16.39 -0.91 11.68
N CYS A 197 15.30 -1.67 11.90
CA CYS A 197 14.00 -1.15 12.32
C CYS A 197 13.48 -1.71 13.65
N ARG A 198 14.32 -2.31 14.51
CA ARG A 198 13.90 -3.03 15.71
C ARG A 198 12.97 -2.22 16.62
N GLU A 199 13.34 -1.00 16.94
CA GLU A 199 12.54 -0.13 17.82
C GLU A 199 11.19 0.24 17.18
N ARG A 200 11.22 0.62 15.90
CA ARG A 200 10.00 0.94 15.12
C ARG A 200 9.08 -0.28 15.05
N PHE A 201 9.61 -1.47 14.82
CA PHE A 201 8.79 -2.69 14.80
C PHE A 201 8.20 -3.03 16.16
N SER A 202 8.92 -2.82 17.25
CA SER A 202 8.32 -2.95 18.59
C SER A 202 7.14 -2.00 18.80
N GLN A 203 7.20 -0.80 18.26
CA GLN A 203 6.10 0.17 18.32
C GLN A 203 4.93 -0.25 17.41
N ILE A 204 5.20 -0.76 16.20
CA ILE A 204 4.20 -1.36 15.31
C ILE A 204 3.44 -2.49 16.02
N GLY A 205 4.16 -3.43 16.63
CA GLY A 205 3.54 -4.54 17.35
C GLY A 205 2.66 -4.09 18.52
N ARG A 206 3.09 -3.07 19.28
CA ARG A 206 2.27 -2.47 20.34
C ARG A 206 1.01 -1.82 19.79
N ALA A 207 1.13 -1.06 18.70
CA ALA A 207 -0.02 -0.40 18.08
C ALA A 207 -1.02 -1.42 17.53
N LEU A 208 -0.53 -2.45 16.84
CA LEU A 208 -1.36 -3.47 16.20
C LEU A 208 -2.14 -4.32 17.22
N THR A 209 -1.49 -4.71 18.34
CA THR A 209 -2.06 -5.68 19.30
C THR A 209 -2.56 -5.03 20.59
N ASN A 210 -2.22 -3.77 20.84
CA ASN A 210 -2.41 -3.09 22.13
C ASN A 210 -1.75 -3.84 23.33
N LYS A 211 -0.64 -4.56 23.07
CA LYS A 211 0.11 -5.30 24.08
C LYS A 211 1.58 -4.88 24.04
N LYS A 212 2.33 -5.22 25.10
CA LYS A 212 3.79 -5.09 25.06
C LYS A 212 4.32 -6.02 23.97
N SER A 213 5.16 -5.50 23.11
CA SER A 213 5.66 -6.18 21.92
C SER A 213 7.13 -5.89 21.70
N ASP A 214 7.89 -6.85 21.25
CA ASP A 214 9.21 -6.64 20.68
C ASP A 214 9.16 -6.63 19.12
N ASP A 215 10.30 -6.54 18.48
CA ASP A 215 10.42 -6.46 17.03
C ASP A 215 10.06 -7.79 16.31
N ARG A 216 10.15 -8.94 16.98
CA ARG A 216 9.74 -10.26 16.46
C ARG A 216 8.25 -10.49 16.66
N ASP A 217 7.75 -10.10 17.83
CA ASP A 217 6.31 -10.13 18.13
C ASP A 217 5.51 -9.34 17.10
N ALA A 218 6.05 -8.20 16.64
CA ALA A 218 5.41 -7.38 15.60
C ALA A 218 5.24 -8.13 14.28
N ILE A 219 6.28 -8.86 13.84
CA ILE A 219 6.21 -9.65 12.60
C ILE A 219 5.22 -10.81 12.76
N ALA A 220 5.24 -11.48 13.93
CA ALA A 220 4.29 -12.55 14.24
C ALA A 220 2.85 -12.01 14.25
N ALA A 221 2.59 -10.86 14.89
CA ALA A 221 1.27 -10.25 14.95
C ALA A 221 0.73 -9.85 13.57
N VAL A 222 1.60 -9.35 12.68
CA VAL A 222 1.22 -9.08 11.28
C VAL A 222 0.85 -10.37 10.56
N SER A 223 1.64 -11.45 10.72
CA SER A 223 1.35 -12.74 10.13
C SER A 223 0.04 -13.34 10.65
N GLU A 224 -0.22 -13.21 11.97
CA GLU A 224 -1.46 -13.65 12.60
C GLU A 224 -2.67 -12.89 12.06
N LEU A 225 -2.59 -11.56 11.93
CA LEU A 225 -3.68 -10.78 11.36
C LEU A 225 -3.96 -11.16 9.90
N ILE A 226 -2.92 -11.37 9.08
CA ILE A 226 -3.06 -11.83 7.69
C ILE A 226 -3.79 -13.18 7.65
N ALA A 227 -3.46 -14.10 8.59
CA ALA A 227 -4.11 -15.39 8.70
C ALA A 227 -5.56 -15.28 9.17
N GLU A 228 -5.83 -14.46 10.19
CA GLU A 228 -7.16 -14.22 10.74
C GLU A 228 -8.15 -13.73 9.69
N VAL A 229 -7.69 -12.84 8.78
CA VAL A 229 -8.52 -12.31 7.70
C VAL A 229 -8.49 -13.16 6.41
N GLY A 230 -7.93 -14.37 6.47
CA GLY A 230 -7.97 -15.35 5.38
C GLY A 230 -7.05 -15.03 4.20
N GLN A 231 -5.97 -14.27 4.40
CA GLN A 231 -5.03 -13.88 3.33
C GLN A 231 -3.67 -14.62 3.41
N SER A 232 -3.56 -15.70 4.15
CA SER A 232 -2.35 -16.55 4.27
C SER A 232 -2.11 -17.40 3.03
N LYS A 233 -1.82 -16.75 1.90
CA LYS A 233 -1.37 -17.43 0.69
C LYS A 233 0.13 -17.26 0.52
N ARG A 234 0.74 -18.21 -0.21
CA ARG A 234 2.13 -18.15 -0.63
C ARG A 234 2.21 -17.83 -2.11
N LEU A 235 3.34 -17.38 -2.58
CA LEU A 235 3.57 -17.09 -3.99
C LEU A 235 3.33 -18.31 -4.89
N ALA A 236 3.66 -19.51 -4.42
CA ALA A 236 3.37 -20.76 -5.14
C ALA A 236 1.87 -20.99 -5.36
N ASP A 237 1.02 -20.60 -4.39
CA ASP A 237 -0.43 -20.82 -4.46
C ASP A 237 -1.11 -19.97 -5.55
N VAL A 238 -0.41 -18.96 -6.06
CA VAL A 238 -0.87 -18.05 -7.12
C VAL A 238 -0.10 -18.21 -8.45
N GLY A 239 0.67 -19.29 -8.57
CA GLY A 239 1.37 -19.65 -9.82
C GLY A 239 2.74 -19.00 -10.00
N ALA A 240 3.30 -18.37 -8.98
CA ALA A 240 4.68 -17.91 -9.01
C ALA A 240 5.66 -19.10 -9.01
N LYS A 241 6.74 -18.96 -9.78
CA LYS A 241 7.77 -19.99 -9.91
C LYS A 241 9.15 -19.38 -9.73
N PRO A 242 10.15 -20.15 -9.28
CA PRO A 242 11.52 -19.64 -9.10
C PRO A 242 12.12 -18.97 -10.34
N GLU A 243 11.74 -19.41 -11.52
CA GLU A 243 12.18 -18.84 -12.82
C GLU A 243 11.78 -17.35 -13.00
N HIS A 244 10.75 -16.88 -12.30
CA HIS A 244 10.31 -15.49 -12.35
C HIS A 244 11.17 -14.56 -11.47
N TYR A 245 11.79 -15.09 -10.40
CA TYR A 245 12.31 -14.27 -9.32
C TYR A 245 13.49 -13.39 -9.72
N SER A 246 14.35 -13.85 -10.63
CA SER A 246 15.47 -13.03 -11.12
C SER A 246 15.00 -11.78 -11.85
N ALA A 247 14.04 -11.92 -12.77
CA ALA A 247 13.47 -10.78 -13.50
C ALA A 247 12.67 -9.84 -12.57
N TRP A 248 11.89 -10.41 -11.65
CA TRP A 248 11.14 -9.62 -10.67
C TRP A 248 12.05 -8.87 -9.71
N ALA A 249 13.16 -9.49 -9.26
CA ALA A 249 14.12 -8.83 -8.38
C ALA A 249 14.80 -7.65 -9.08
N GLN A 250 15.18 -7.80 -10.34
CA GLN A 250 15.73 -6.70 -11.13
C GLN A 250 14.71 -5.55 -11.27
N ALA A 251 13.46 -5.86 -11.59
CA ALA A 251 12.41 -4.84 -11.73
C ALA A 251 12.07 -4.16 -10.38
N ALA A 252 12.09 -4.90 -9.27
CA ALA A 252 11.89 -4.34 -7.94
C ALA A 252 13.01 -3.37 -7.54
N LEU A 253 14.26 -3.60 -7.97
CA LEU A 253 15.38 -2.67 -7.75
C LEU A 253 15.18 -1.32 -8.47
N GLU A 254 14.44 -1.32 -9.57
CA GLU A 254 14.13 -0.12 -10.36
C GLU A 254 12.86 0.59 -9.89
N ASP A 255 12.08 -0.05 -9.01
CA ASP A 255 10.80 0.49 -8.52
C ASP A 255 11.03 1.71 -7.62
N ILE A 256 10.22 2.76 -7.83
CA ILE A 256 10.30 4.00 -7.08
C ILE A 256 10.09 3.80 -5.58
N CYS A 257 9.25 2.82 -5.18
CA CYS A 257 8.93 2.52 -3.80
C CYS A 257 10.18 2.10 -3.00
N LEU A 258 11.16 1.46 -3.65
CA LEU A 258 12.37 1.01 -2.98
C LEU A 258 13.23 2.16 -2.43
N ARG A 259 13.11 3.37 -3.00
CA ARG A 259 13.97 4.51 -2.65
C ARG A 259 13.87 4.95 -1.19
N SER A 260 12.74 4.72 -0.56
CA SER A 260 12.49 5.06 0.85
C SER A 260 12.60 3.86 1.80
N ASN A 261 12.95 2.66 1.29
CA ASN A 261 13.13 1.50 2.14
C ASN A 261 14.30 1.70 3.13
N PRO A 262 14.14 1.36 4.42
CA PRO A 262 15.15 1.66 5.45
C PRO A 262 16.45 0.89 5.29
N ARG A 263 16.43 -0.25 4.57
CA ARG A 263 17.59 -1.09 4.31
C ARG A 263 17.77 -1.30 2.81
N THR A 264 18.96 -1.06 2.31
CA THR A 264 19.30 -1.40 0.92
C THR A 264 19.23 -2.90 0.69
N ALA A 265 18.76 -3.30 -0.48
CA ALA A 265 18.66 -4.69 -0.90
C ALA A 265 19.44 -4.92 -2.19
N THR A 266 20.10 -6.07 -2.31
CA THR A 266 20.69 -6.55 -3.56
C THR A 266 19.70 -7.42 -4.32
N GLN A 267 19.95 -7.68 -5.60
CA GLN A 267 19.14 -8.58 -6.41
C GLN A 267 19.03 -9.97 -5.77
N ASP A 268 20.15 -10.53 -5.32
CA ASP A 268 20.20 -11.86 -4.70
C ASP A 268 19.35 -11.90 -3.43
N GLN A 269 19.40 -10.86 -2.59
CA GLN A 269 18.59 -10.77 -1.39
C GLN A 269 17.09 -10.70 -1.72
N ILE A 270 16.71 -9.99 -2.78
CA ILE A 270 15.30 -9.94 -3.21
C ILE A 270 14.85 -11.32 -3.75
N ILE A 271 15.71 -12.05 -4.46
CA ILE A 271 15.43 -13.43 -4.90
C ILE A 271 15.24 -14.34 -3.67
N GLU A 272 16.10 -14.22 -2.64
CA GLU A 272 15.94 -14.96 -1.39
C GLU A 272 14.61 -14.65 -0.69
N LEU A 273 14.19 -13.38 -0.68
CA LEU A 273 12.91 -12.99 -0.09
C LEU A 273 11.70 -13.55 -0.86
N TYR A 274 11.74 -13.56 -2.19
CA TYR A 274 10.70 -14.24 -2.99
C TYR A 274 10.68 -15.74 -2.70
N THR A 275 11.85 -16.35 -2.56
CA THR A 275 11.96 -17.80 -2.23
C THR A 275 11.42 -18.09 -0.83
N ALA A 276 11.65 -17.21 0.13
CA ALA A 276 11.12 -17.37 1.49
C ALA A 276 9.58 -17.17 1.58
N ALA A 277 9.00 -16.44 0.63
CA ALA A 277 7.55 -16.22 0.51
C ALA A 277 6.83 -17.27 -0.38
N GLN A 278 7.58 -18.24 -0.90
CA GLN A 278 7.06 -19.33 -1.76
C GLN A 278 6.31 -20.45 -0.93
#